data_19311e128de75520efe44ded04c0fd05
#
_entry.id   19311e128de75520efe44ded04c0fd05
#
_cell.length_a   1.000
_cell.length_b   1.000
_cell.length_c   1.000
_cell.angle_alpha   90.00
_cell.angle_beta   90.00
_cell.angle_gamma   90.00
#
_symmetry.space_group_name_H-M   'P 1'
#
loop_
_entity.id
_entity.type
_entity.pdbx_description
1 polymer ?
#
loop_
_entity_poly.entity_id
_entity_poly.type
_entity_poly.pdbx_seq_one_letter_code
_entity_poly.pdbx_strand_id
1 'polypeptide(L)'
;DFDADNPSLLGFENAGRVSTSQLIDGEFPAVDRLYADEYPIHAVINKQALIDAIKRVSLVAERNAPIRMVFSGQELTLSAGTADEAQAKEILDIDMDGEDITVAFNPSYLVDGLSAISEPFVRMKMTTAVKPVEFNGQQEADSDESMDYRYLLVPMRFNN
;
A
#
# COMPACT_ATOMS: atom_id res chain seq x y z
N ASP A 1 -24.41 11.14 25.16
CA ASP A 1 -24.63 10.28 26.34
C ASP A 1 -24.07 8.90 26.01
N PHE A 2 -22.98 8.54 26.67
CA PHE A 2 -22.48 7.17 26.64
C PHE A 2 -23.32 6.39 27.65
N ASP A 3 -23.97 5.33 27.22
CA ASP A 3 -24.46 4.31 28.12
C ASP A 3 -23.22 3.61 28.71
N ALA A 4 -22.83 4.02 29.91
CA ALA A 4 -21.58 3.58 30.53
C ALA A 4 -21.59 2.07 30.85
N ASP A 5 -22.76 1.45 30.88
CA ASP A 5 -22.92 0.04 31.23
C ASP A 5 -22.83 -0.89 30.01
N ASN A 6 -23.01 -0.39 28.77
CA ASN A 6 -22.83 -1.14 27.54
C ASN A 6 -22.68 -0.21 26.31
N PRO A 7 -21.51 0.40 26.10
CA PRO A 7 -21.30 1.29 24.98
C PRO A 7 -21.33 0.51 23.65
N SER A 8 -22.44 0.62 22.92
CA SER A 8 -22.61 -0.04 21.62
C SER A 8 -22.36 0.88 20.44
N LEU A 9 -22.29 2.20 20.66
CA LEU A 9 -22.12 3.20 19.62
C LEU A 9 -21.04 4.22 20.00
N LEU A 10 -20.22 4.58 19.02
CA LEU A 10 -19.27 5.69 19.09
C LEU A 10 -19.73 6.80 18.14
N GLY A 11 -19.83 8.03 18.63
CA GLY A 11 -20.19 9.20 17.84
C GLY A 11 -19.01 10.14 17.65
N PHE A 12 -18.88 10.68 16.45
CA PHE A 12 -17.90 11.70 16.09
C PHE A 12 -18.62 12.93 15.57
N GLU A 13 -18.22 14.11 16.04
CA GLU A 13 -18.69 15.38 15.49
C GLU A 13 -17.48 16.22 15.07
N ASN A 14 -17.47 16.67 13.81
CA ASN A 14 -16.45 17.56 13.29
C ASN A 14 -17.03 18.46 12.20
N ALA A 15 -16.83 19.79 12.33
CA ALA A 15 -17.24 20.80 11.36
C ALA A 15 -18.71 20.69 10.91
N GLY A 16 -19.62 20.40 11.86
CA GLY A 16 -21.06 20.27 11.60
C GLY A 16 -21.46 18.94 10.95
N ARG A 17 -20.54 17.99 10.83
CA ARG A 17 -20.83 16.60 10.42
C ARG A 17 -20.85 15.71 11.64
N VAL A 18 -21.85 14.89 11.73
CA VAL A 18 -21.98 13.85 12.77
C VAL A 18 -21.92 12.49 12.12
N SER A 19 -21.07 11.63 12.65
CA SER A 19 -20.94 10.24 12.21
C SER A 19 -21.07 9.32 13.42
N THR A 20 -21.74 8.21 13.27
CA THR A 20 -21.84 7.18 14.31
C THR A 20 -21.34 5.85 13.77
N SER A 21 -20.67 5.08 14.62
CA SER A 21 -20.21 3.74 14.32
C SER A 21 -20.62 2.79 15.44
N GLN A 22 -21.05 1.61 15.07
CA GLN A 22 -21.31 0.54 16.03
C GLN A 22 -19.97 -0.04 16.51
N LEU A 23 -19.84 -0.21 17.83
CA LEU A 23 -18.68 -0.89 18.40
C LEU A 23 -18.80 -2.40 18.20
N ILE A 24 -17.69 -3.03 17.92
CA ILE A 24 -17.55 -4.48 17.82
C ILE A 24 -16.90 -4.99 19.09
N ASP A 25 -17.43 -6.06 19.65
CA ASP A 25 -16.81 -6.73 20.80
C ASP A 25 -15.46 -7.34 20.43
N GLY A 26 -14.46 -7.16 21.28
CA GLY A 26 -13.13 -7.73 21.13
C GLY A 26 -12.00 -6.73 21.35
N GLU A 27 -10.79 -7.27 21.45
CA GLU A 27 -9.59 -6.43 21.54
C GLU A 27 -9.22 -5.90 20.15
N PHE A 28 -8.88 -4.61 20.08
CA PHE A 28 -8.32 -4.03 18.86
C PHE A 28 -6.97 -4.69 18.56
N PRO A 29 -6.73 -5.16 17.32
CA PRO A 29 -5.45 -5.77 16.95
C PRO A 29 -4.26 -4.85 17.25
N ALA A 30 -3.18 -5.40 17.81
CA ALA A 30 -1.96 -4.67 18.10
C ALA A 30 -1.18 -4.37 16.79
N VAL A 31 -1.71 -3.46 15.97
CA VAL A 31 -1.18 -3.12 14.64
C VAL A 31 0.21 -2.49 14.70
N ASP A 32 0.59 -1.86 15.80
CA ASP A 32 1.92 -1.27 15.98
C ASP A 32 3.06 -2.27 15.77
N ARG A 33 2.82 -3.53 16.06
CA ARG A 33 3.79 -4.63 15.86
C ARG A 33 4.03 -4.97 14.39
N LEU A 34 3.19 -4.48 13.48
CA LEU A 34 3.33 -4.70 12.04
C LEU A 34 4.30 -3.70 11.39
N TYR A 35 4.52 -2.57 12.04
CA TYR A 35 5.54 -1.61 11.63
C TYR A 35 6.92 -2.13 12.00
N ALA A 36 7.89 -1.96 11.11
CA ALA A 36 9.28 -2.27 11.42
C ALA A 36 9.94 -1.09 12.14
N ASP A 37 10.92 -1.38 12.98
CA ASP A 37 11.73 -0.34 13.65
C ASP A 37 12.62 0.39 12.63
N GLU A 38 13.09 -0.33 11.60
CA GLU A 38 13.92 0.18 10.51
C GLU A 38 13.49 -0.44 9.18
N TYR A 39 13.58 0.35 8.12
CA TYR A 39 13.31 -0.07 6.75
C TYR A 39 14.56 0.14 5.90
N PRO A 40 15.33 -0.92 5.57
CA PRO A 40 16.57 -0.79 4.80
C PRO A 40 16.34 -0.51 3.31
N ILE A 41 15.10 -0.64 2.82
CA ILE A 41 14.76 -0.45 1.40
C ILE A 41 13.65 0.59 1.30
N HIS A 42 13.90 1.64 0.52
CA HIS A 42 12.96 2.70 0.24
C HIS A 42 12.81 2.91 -1.26
N ALA A 43 11.60 3.18 -1.72
CA ALA A 43 11.35 3.58 -3.10
C ALA A 43 10.34 4.72 -3.13
N VAL A 44 10.69 5.81 -3.81
CA VAL A 44 9.79 6.96 -4.04
C VAL A 44 9.31 6.94 -5.48
N ILE A 45 8.00 7.04 -5.66
CA ILE A 45 7.34 6.84 -6.95
C ILE A 45 6.27 7.91 -7.14
N ASN A 46 6.11 8.42 -8.37
CA ASN A 46 4.94 9.22 -8.69
C ASN A 46 3.67 8.38 -8.51
N LYS A 47 2.81 8.79 -7.59
CA LYS A 47 1.63 8.04 -7.18
C LYS A 47 0.66 7.76 -8.34
N GLN A 48 0.38 8.78 -9.16
CA GLN A 48 -0.57 8.62 -10.26
C GLN A 48 -0.02 7.69 -11.34
N ALA A 49 1.26 7.81 -11.68
CA ALA A 49 1.92 6.90 -12.64
C ALA A 49 1.85 5.45 -12.14
N LEU A 50 2.09 5.23 -10.84
CA LEU A 50 2.00 3.91 -10.22
C LEU A 50 0.57 3.34 -10.29
N ILE A 51 -0.44 4.11 -9.90
CA ILE A 51 -1.85 3.70 -9.97
C ILE A 51 -2.24 3.33 -11.41
N ASP A 52 -1.85 4.14 -12.38
CA ASP A 52 -2.20 3.92 -13.78
C ASP A 52 -1.50 2.66 -14.34
N ALA A 53 -0.24 2.43 -13.99
CA ALA A 53 0.50 1.22 -14.35
C ALA A 53 -0.13 -0.03 -13.73
N ILE A 54 -0.49 0.02 -12.43
CA ILE A 54 -1.19 -1.08 -11.76
C ILE A 54 -2.50 -1.40 -12.47
N LYS A 55 -3.31 -0.40 -12.80
CA LYS A 55 -4.58 -0.60 -13.52
C LYS A 55 -4.37 -1.23 -14.88
N ARG A 56 -3.36 -0.79 -15.65
CA ARG A 56 -3.07 -1.36 -16.97
C ARG A 56 -2.61 -2.81 -16.90
N VAL A 57 -1.66 -3.15 -16.02
CA VAL A 57 -1.19 -4.54 -15.90
C VAL A 57 -2.27 -5.46 -15.33
N SER A 58 -3.19 -4.92 -14.52
CA SER A 58 -4.32 -5.69 -13.96
C SER A 58 -5.33 -6.16 -15.00
N LEU A 59 -5.36 -5.57 -16.19
CA LEU A 59 -6.32 -5.96 -17.24
C LEU A 59 -6.12 -7.41 -17.74
N VAL A 60 -4.92 -7.93 -17.61
CA VAL A 60 -4.58 -9.32 -18.01
C VAL A 60 -4.45 -10.26 -16.81
N ALA A 61 -4.57 -9.74 -15.59
CA ALA A 61 -4.53 -10.56 -14.38
C ALA A 61 -5.84 -11.32 -14.21
N GLU A 62 -5.76 -12.58 -13.82
CA GLU A 62 -6.92 -13.29 -13.32
C GLU A 62 -7.50 -12.59 -12.08
N ARG A 63 -8.76 -12.84 -11.80
CA ARG A 63 -9.43 -12.25 -10.64
C ARG A 63 -8.67 -12.62 -9.35
N ASN A 64 -8.22 -11.60 -8.61
CA ASN A 64 -7.42 -11.70 -7.39
C ASN A 64 -5.98 -12.23 -7.59
N ALA A 65 -5.49 -12.38 -8.82
CA ALA A 65 -4.09 -12.68 -9.04
C ALA A 65 -3.22 -11.50 -8.60
N PRO A 66 -2.05 -11.76 -7.98
CA PRO A 66 -1.16 -10.70 -7.56
C PRO A 66 -0.47 -10.03 -8.74
N ILE A 67 -0.22 -8.72 -8.62
CA ILE A 67 0.75 -8.02 -9.45
C ILE A 67 2.13 -8.21 -8.81
N ARG A 68 3.08 -8.65 -9.62
CA ARG A 68 4.49 -8.73 -9.23
C ARG A 68 5.17 -7.39 -9.49
N MET A 69 5.91 -6.91 -8.50
CA MET A 69 6.67 -5.67 -8.52
C MET A 69 8.14 -5.99 -8.25
N VAL A 70 8.98 -5.74 -9.23
CA VAL A 70 10.44 -5.94 -9.14
C VAL A 70 11.10 -4.58 -9.06
N PHE A 71 11.70 -4.29 -7.95
CA PHE A 71 12.50 -3.09 -7.69
C PHE A 71 13.96 -3.43 -7.92
N SER A 72 14.60 -2.78 -8.89
CA SER A 72 16.01 -3.01 -9.22
C SER A 72 16.66 -1.74 -9.74
N GLY A 73 17.69 -1.28 -9.05
CA GLY A 73 18.30 0.00 -9.35
C GLY A 73 17.29 1.13 -9.23
N GLN A 74 17.15 1.95 -10.27
CA GLN A 74 16.19 3.06 -10.32
C GLN A 74 14.93 2.73 -11.15
N GLU A 75 14.61 1.45 -11.28
CA GLU A 75 13.45 0.99 -12.06
C GLU A 75 12.53 0.11 -11.23
N LEU A 76 11.22 0.31 -11.39
CA LEU A 76 10.17 -0.59 -10.94
C LEU A 76 9.52 -1.26 -12.14
N THR A 77 9.66 -2.57 -12.23
CA THR A 77 8.92 -3.39 -13.18
C THR A 77 7.67 -3.97 -12.53
N LEU A 78 6.50 -3.65 -13.07
CA LEU A 78 5.23 -4.29 -12.73
C LEU A 78 4.90 -5.35 -13.78
N SER A 79 4.41 -6.51 -13.34
CA SER A 79 3.96 -7.56 -14.25
C SER A 79 2.78 -8.35 -13.68
N ALA A 80 1.91 -8.82 -14.58
CA ALA A 80 0.79 -9.69 -14.29
C ALA A 80 0.55 -10.67 -15.44
N GLY A 81 -0.19 -11.75 -15.15
CA GLY A 81 -0.46 -12.84 -16.09
C GLY A 81 0.53 -14.00 -15.96
N THR A 82 0.26 -15.08 -16.69
CA THR A 82 1.07 -16.30 -16.72
C THR A 82 1.67 -16.53 -18.12
N ALA A 83 2.66 -17.42 -18.23
CA ALA A 83 3.33 -17.71 -19.50
C ALA A 83 2.39 -18.27 -20.58
N ASP A 84 1.32 -18.94 -20.15
CA ASP A 84 0.34 -19.60 -21.03
C ASP A 84 -0.86 -18.70 -21.39
N GLU A 85 -0.92 -17.49 -20.80
CA GLU A 85 -2.01 -16.53 -20.98
C GLU A 85 -1.46 -15.17 -21.40
N ALA A 86 -2.35 -14.16 -21.46
CA ALA A 86 -1.92 -12.79 -21.71
C ALA A 86 -1.01 -12.27 -20.58
N GLN A 87 0.10 -11.65 -20.94
CA GLN A 87 1.02 -10.99 -20.02
C GLN A 87 1.02 -9.50 -20.26
N ALA A 88 1.11 -8.73 -19.16
CA ALA A 88 1.40 -7.30 -19.22
C ALA A 88 2.64 -6.98 -18.39
N LYS A 89 3.42 -6.06 -18.88
CA LYS A 89 4.60 -5.52 -18.20
C LYS A 89 4.64 -4.01 -18.39
N GLU A 90 4.89 -3.30 -17.30
CA GLU A 90 5.11 -1.85 -17.25
C GLU A 90 6.40 -1.57 -16.51
N ILE A 91 7.10 -0.53 -16.90
CA ILE A 91 8.33 -0.07 -16.23
C ILE A 91 8.13 1.39 -15.85
N LEU A 92 8.47 1.71 -14.61
CA LEU A 92 8.45 3.07 -14.06
C LEU A 92 9.83 3.43 -13.55
N ASP A 93 10.22 4.68 -13.77
CA ASP A 93 11.38 5.27 -13.10
C ASP A 93 11.01 5.56 -11.64
N ILE A 94 11.90 5.23 -10.73
CA ILE A 94 11.74 5.41 -9.28
C ILE A 94 13.02 5.99 -8.69
N ASP A 95 12.92 6.59 -7.51
CA ASP A 95 14.07 6.89 -6.66
C ASP A 95 14.16 5.83 -5.58
N MET A 96 15.18 4.96 -5.66
CA MET A 96 15.33 3.80 -4.79
C MET A 96 16.64 3.85 -4.03
N ASP A 97 16.55 3.56 -2.73
CA ASP A 97 17.67 3.31 -1.83
C ASP A 97 17.52 1.92 -1.19
N GLY A 98 18.60 1.16 -1.15
CA GLY A 98 18.64 -0.20 -0.62
C GLY A 98 18.84 -1.27 -1.69
N GLU A 99 18.66 -2.52 -1.30
CA GLU A 99 18.87 -3.70 -2.17
C GLU A 99 17.67 -3.96 -3.07
N ASP A 100 17.93 -4.61 -4.22
CA ASP A 100 16.87 -5.08 -5.12
C ASP A 100 15.90 -6.00 -4.39
N ILE A 101 14.62 -5.82 -4.64
CA ILE A 101 13.58 -6.61 -3.98
C ILE A 101 12.42 -6.92 -4.94
N THR A 102 11.82 -8.09 -4.76
CA THR A 102 10.59 -8.47 -5.47
C THR A 102 9.48 -8.71 -4.46
N VAL A 103 8.37 -8.02 -4.63
CA VAL A 103 7.14 -8.18 -3.84
C VAL A 103 5.95 -8.40 -4.76
N ALA A 104 4.86 -8.93 -4.22
CA ALA A 104 3.62 -9.04 -4.98
C ALA A 104 2.42 -8.63 -4.12
N PHE A 105 1.45 -7.97 -4.73
CA PHE A 105 0.27 -7.47 -4.02
C PHE A 105 -1.01 -7.75 -4.77
N ASN A 106 -2.11 -7.82 -4.02
CA ASN A 106 -3.44 -7.72 -4.61
C ASN A 106 -3.63 -6.30 -5.18
N PRO A 107 -3.92 -6.18 -6.50
CA PRO A 107 -4.02 -4.89 -7.16
C PRO A 107 -5.11 -3.99 -6.59
N SER A 108 -6.24 -4.55 -6.15
CA SER A 108 -7.34 -3.76 -5.58
C SER A 108 -6.92 -3.08 -4.29
N TYR A 109 -6.33 -3.84 -3.35
CA TYR A 109 -5.86 -3.26 -2.08
C TYR A 109 -4.75 -2.22 -2.30
N LEU A 110 -3.86 -2.49 -3.26
CA LEU A 110 -2.79 -1.54 -3.58
C LEU A 110 -3.36 -0.22 -4.12
N VAL A 111 -4.31 -0.29 -5.06
CA VAL A 111 -4.97 0.91 -5.61
C VAL A 111 -5.79 1.64 -4.55
N ASP A 112 -6.52 0.92 -3.70
CA ASP A 112 -7.34 1.52 -2.64
C ASP A 112 -6.46 2.31 -1.65
N GLY A 113 -5.37 1.69 -1.17
CA GLY A 113 -4.43 2.37 -0.27
C GLY A 113 -3.74 3.58 -0.91
N LEU A 114 -3.24 3.43 -2.14
CA LEU A 114 -2.61 4.54 -2.88
C LEU A 114 -3.58 5.69 -3.14
N SER A 115 -4.84 5.38 -3.43
CA SER A 115 -5.87 6.41 -3.70
C SER A 115 -6.24 7.23 -2.47
N ALA A 116 -6.02 6.70 -1.27
CA ALA A 116 -6.27 7.39 -0.01
C ALA A 116 -5.14 8.37 0.37
N ILE A 117 -3.95 8.21 -0.20
CA ILE A 117 -2.83 9.14 -0.04
C ILE A 117 -3.16 10.42 -0.82
N SER A 118 -3.05 11.60 -0.19
CA SER A 118 -3.34 12.90 -0.83
C SER A 118 -2.17 13.43 -1.65
N GLU A 119 -0.95 13.14 -1.24
CA GLU A 119 0.29 13.65 -1.82
C GLU A 119 0.56 13.08 -3.23
N PRO A 120 1.34 13.79 -4.08
CA PRO A 120 1.61 13.36 -5.46
C PRO A 120 2.61 12.22 -5.58
N PHE A 121 3.46 12.01 -4.58
CA PHE A 121 4.41 10.91 -4.52
C PHE A 121 4.06 9.96 -3.38
N VAL A 122 4.49 8.73 -3.51
CA VAL A 122 4.41 7.71 -2.46
C VAL A 122 5.80 7.16 -2.18
N ARG A 123 6.14 7.09 -0.90
CA ARG A 123 7.30 6.35 -0.41
C ARG A 123 6.86 4.96 0.04
N MET A 124 7.43 3.95 -0.58
CA MET A 124 7.29 2.56 -0.15
C MET A 124 8.49 2.18 0.70
N LYS A 125 8.24 1.67 1.91
CA LYS A 125 9.28 1.24 2.85
C LYS A 125 9.20 -0.25 3.07
N MET A 126 10.29 -0.96 2.82
CA MET A 126 10.36 -2.41 2.76
C MET A 126 11.50 -2.97 3.61
N THR A 127 11.32 -4.18 4.09
CA THR A 127 12.36 -4.95 4.78
C THR A 127 12.71 -6.23 4.03
N THR A 128 11.74 -7.07 3.77
CA THR A 128 11.88 -8.33 3.01
C THR A 128 10.63 -8.56 2.15
N ALA A 129 10.73 -9.48 1.21
CA ALA A 129 9.65 -9.81 0.26
C ALA A 129 8.33 -10.32 0.89
N VAL A 130 8.34 -10.69 2.16
CA VAL A 130 7.20 -11.32 2.85
C VAL A 130 6.68 -10.53 4.06
N LYS A 131 7.38 -9.46 4.43
CA LYS A 131 6.99 -8.60 5.55
C LYS A 131 6.08 -7.47 5.06
N PRO A 132 5.24 -6.89 5.93
CA PRO A 132 4.42 -5.75 5.57
C PRO A 132 5.25 -4.62 4.97
N VAL A 133 4.72 -4.01 3.92
CA VAL A 133 5.28 -2.81 3.28
C VAL A 133 4.48 -1.61 3.76
N GLU A 134 5.17 -0.57 4.18
CA GLU A 134 4.56 0.68 4.58
C GLU A 134 4.57 1.68 3.43
N PHE A 135 3.45 2.37 3.24
CA PHE A 135 3.25 3.40 2.23
C PHE A 135 2.91 4.71 2.92
N ASN A 136 3.67 5.76 2.61
CA ASN A 136 3.46 7.12 3.10
C ASN A 136 3.37 8.09 1.91
N GLY A 137 2.59 9.15 2.06
CA GLY A 137 2.56 10.24 1.09
C GLY A 137 3.80 11.12 1.17
N GLN A 138 4.17 11.78 0.05
CA GLN A 138 5.31 12.68 -0.04
C GLN A 138 5.00 13.79 -1.06
N GLN A 139 5.27 15.04 -0.70
CA GLN A 139 4.93 16.20 -1.55
C GLN A 139 5.84 16.33 -2.77
N GLU A 140 7.13 16.09 -2.58
CA GLU A 140 8.16 16.10 -3.62
C GLU A 140 8.97 14.82 -3.52
N ALA A 141 9.67 14.43 -4.58
CA ALA A 141 10.41 13.18 -4.60
C ALA A 141 11.52 13.10 -3.54
N ASP A 142 12.07 14.25 -3.14
CA ASP A 142 13.15 14.41 -2.18
C ASP A 142 12.72 15.01 -0.83
N SER A 143 11.40 15.24 -0.61
CA SER A 143 10.89 15.76 0.66
C SER A 143 10.73 14.67 1.72
N ASP A 144 10.49 15.07 2.97
CA ASP A 144 10.11 14.16 4.03
C ASP A 144 8.73 13.54 3.76
N GLU A 145 8.54 12.32 4.26
CA GLU A 145 7.26 11.62 4.19
C GLU A 145 6.21 12.23 5.12
N SER A 146 4.95 12.23 4.69
CA SER A 146 3.81 12.60 5.52
C SER A 146 3.49 11.46 6.50
N MET A 147 3.20 11.82 7.74
CA MET A 147 2.74 10.90 8.78
C MET A 147 1.23 10.97 9.01
N ASP A 148 0.51 11.79 8.24
CA ASP A 148 -0.94 11.98 8.38
C ASP A 148 -1.72 10.73 7.99
N TYR A 149 -1.20 9.98 7.02
CA TYR A 149 -1.75 8.70 6.58
C TYR A 149 -0.64 7.69 6.33
N ARG A 150 -0.75 6.56 7.00
CA ARG A 150 0.17 5.43 6.87
C ARG A 150 -0.61 4.20 6.46
N TYR A 151 -0.21 3.56 5.38
CA TYR A 151 -0.86 2.35 4.88
C TYR A 151 0.09 1.17 4.95
N LEU A 152 -0.34 0.09 5.58
CA LEU A 152 0.41 -1.18 5.63
C LEU A 152 -0.27 -2.20 4.74
N LEU A 153 0.49 -2.83 3.84
CA LEU A 153 0.01 -3.91 3.01
C LEU A 153 0.96 -5.10 3.07
N VAL A 154 0.40 -6.26 3.39
CA VAL A 154 1.16 -7.51 3.45
C VAL A 154 1.31 -8.07 2.04
N PRO A 155 2.54 -8.35 1.58
CA PRO A 155 2.76 -8.96 0.28
C PRO A 155 2.11 -10.36 0.20
N MET A 156 1.61 -10.68 -0.99
CA MET A 156 1.14 -12.03 -1.31
C MET A 156 2.33 -12.94 -1.65
N ARG A 157 2.23 -14.19 -1.26
CA ARG A 157 3.19 -15.20 -1.72
C ARG A 157 2.94 -15.49 -3.19
N PHE A 158 3.99 -15.52 -3.97
CA PHE A 158 3.96 -15.95 -5.36
C PHE A 158 4.98 -17.08 -5.54
N ASN A 159 4.60 -18.09 -6.29
CA ASN A 159 5.54 -19.13 -6.69
C ASN A 159 6.29 -18.62 -7.94
N ASN A 160 7.60 -18.79 -7.92
CA ASN A 160 8.44 -18.54 -9.10
C ASN A 160 8.18 -19.59 -10.16
#